data_d019826e5c20eb350835dadd25820967
#
_entry.id   d019826e5c20eb350835dadd25820967
#
_cell.length_a   1.000
_cell.length_b   1.000
_cell.length_c   1.000
_cell.angle_alpha   90.00
_cell.angle_beta   90.00
_cell.angle_gamma   90.00
#
_symmetry.space_group_name_H-M   'P 1'
#
loop_
_entity.id
_entity.type
_entity.pdbx_description
1 polymer ?
#
loop_
_entity_poly.entity_id
_entity_poly.type
_entity_poly.pdbx_seq_one_letter_code
_entity_poly.pdbx_strand_id
1 'polypeptide(L)'
;MPGEQAILLVDDDRALRTVLAEQLALDGEFRVFEAASIAEAERLLEREPGFDAILLDVSLPDGDGREFCLRLRRAGLRAPVIMLTGLDAESDIVRGFDLGANDYVAKPFRLAELLARLRAHMRSFASSEDAVFRIGPYSFQPGAKLLQDSSGSKRIRLTEKEAAILKFLIRAGTRPVPRQVLLNEVWGYNAGVTTHTLETHIYRLRQKIEPDPTQSRLLLTEDGGYRLDPEGCAGRG
;
A
#
# COMPACT_ATOMS: atom_id res chain seq x y z
N MET A 1 12.35 -10.11 4.94
CA MET A 1 12.20 -8.65 5.07
C MET A 1 10.80 -8.32 4.62
N PRO A 2 9.99 -7.51 5.32
CA PRO A 2 8.78 -6.97 4.70
C PRO A 2 9.24 -6.28 3.42
N GLY A 3 8.48 -6.46 2.32
CA GLY A 3 8.82 -5.80 1.06
C GLY A 3 9.01 -4.31 1.30
N GLU A 4 10.06 -3.72 0.72
CA GLU A 4 10.29 -2.27 0.79
C GLU A 4 9.07 -1.54 0.22
N GLN A 5 8.54 -0.57 0.97
CA GLN A 5 7.40 0.22 0.52
C GLN A 5 7.87 1.22 -0.55
N ALA A 6 7.20 1.24 -1.70
CA ALA A 6 7.58 2.07 -2.84
C ALA A 6 7.06 3.51 -2.66
N ILE A 7 7.97 4.47 -2.59
CA ILE A 7 7.66 5.90 -2.48
C ILE A 7 8.05 6.60 -3.77
N LEU A 8 7.12 7.34 -4.37
CA LEU A 8 7.42 8.25 -5.46
C LEU A 8 7.68 9.65 -4.89
N LEU A 9 8.88 10.17 -5.10
CA LEU A 9 9.31 11.52 -4.70
C LEU A 9 9.42 12.40 -5.93
N VAL A 10 8.56 13.41 -6.02
CA VAL A 10 8.48 14.35 -7.14
C VAL A 10 8.79 15.75 -6.66
N ASP A 11 9.93 16.28 -7.04
CA ASP A 11 10.41 17.61 -6.65
C ASP A 11 11.50 18.05 -7.66
N ASP A 12 11.53 19.29 -8.11
CA ASP A 12 12.54 19.76 -9.07
C ASP A 12 13.89 20.10 -8.40
N ASP A 13 13.90 20.37 -7.09
CA ASP A 13 15.11 20.56 -6.32
C ASP A 13 15.90 19.26 -6.16
N ARG A 14 16.95 19.11 -6.96
CA ARG A 14 17.83 17.95 -6.96
C ARG A 14 18.47 17.69 -5.59
N ALA A 15 18.89 18.76 -4.89
CA ALA A 15 19.56 18.61 -3.60
C ALA A 15 18.60 18.06 -2.56
N LEU A 16 17.39 18.60 -2.51
CA LEU A 16 16.32 18.12 -1.62
C LEU A 16 15.95 16.67 -1.94
N ARG A 17 15.73 16.31 -3.22
CA ARG A 17 15.44 14.94 -3.62
C ARG A 17 16.50 13.96 -3.16
N THR A 18 17.78 14.25 -3.45
CA THR A 18 18.90 13.37 -3.07
C THR A 18 18.93 13.12 -1.57
N VAL A 19 18.84 14.20 -0.76
CA VAL A 19 18.88 14.07 0.70
C VAL A 19 17.66 13.29 1.21
N LEU A 20 16.48 13.56 0.67
CA LEU A 20 15.26 12.82 1.09
C LEU A 20 15.32 11.36 0.69
N ALA A 21 15.75 11.05 -0.53
CA ALA A 21 15.86 9.67 -1.01
C ALA A 21 16.84 8.86 -0.16
N GLU A 22 18.03 9.40 0.13
CA GLU A 22 19.01 8.76 1.00
C GLU A 22 18.44 8.51 2.41
N GLN A 23 17.81 9.50 2.99
CA GLN A 23 17.28 9.41 4.36
C GLN A 23 16.09 8.45 4.46
N LEU A 24 15.22 8.42 3.46
CA LEU A 24 14.11 7.47 3.40
C LEU A 24 14.60 6.02 3.24
N ALA A 25 15.69 5.81 2.50
CA ALA A 25 16.26 4.49 2.27
C ALA A 25 17.09 3.95 3.45
N LEU A 26 17.54 4.80 4.39
CA LEU A 26 18.47 4.43 5.47
C LEU A 26 18.00 3.24 6.32
N ASP A 27 16.71 3.19 6.63
CA ASP A 27 16.15 2.14 7.50
C ASP A 27 15.75 0.87 6.72
N GLY A 28 15.92 0.84 5.39
CA GLY A 28 15.49 -0.27 4.53
C GLY A 28 13.96 -0.47 4.52
N GLU A 29 13.20 0.51 5.00
CA GLU A 29 11.73 0.50 5.01
C GLU A 29 11.17 0.92 3.65
N PHE A 30 11.85 1.87 2.98
CA PHE A 30 11.36 2.49 1.75
C PHE A 30 12.30 2.29 0.57
N ARG A 31 11.71 2.01 -0.58
CA ARG A 31 12.34 2.09 -1.89
C ARG A 31 11.86 3.37 -2.56
N VAL A 32 12.77 4.30 -2.81
CA VAL A 32 12.43 5.63 -3.35
C VAL A 32 12.67 5.69 -4.85
N PHE A 33 11.68 6.21 -5.55
CA PHE A 33 11.73 6.52 -6.97
C PHE A 33 11.66 8.04 -7.12
N GLU A 34 12.64 8.61 -7.80
CA GLU A 34 12.78 10.06 -7.93
C GLU A 34 12.27 10.54 -9.29
N ALA A 35 11.58 11.68 -9.30
CA ALA A 35 11.18 12.40 -10.50
C ALA A 35 11.42 13.90 -10.31
N ALA A 36 11.97 14.57 -11.33
CA ALA A 36 12.21 16.01 -11.31
C ALA A 36 11.07 16.81 -11.95
N SER A 37 10.05 16.15 -12.47
CA SER A 37 8.94 16.74 -13.19
C SER A 37 7.71 15.83 -13.22
N ILE A 38 6.56 16.39 -13.60
CA ILE A 38 5.33 15.61 -13.81
C ILE A 38 5.53 14.54 -14.89
N ALA A 39 6.18 14.91 -16.00
CA ALA A 39 6.44 13.98 -17.09
C ALA A 39 7.32 12.79 -16.68
N GLU A 40 8.26 12.99 -15.78
CA GLU A 40 9.05 11.88 -15.21
C GLU A 40 8.23 11.02 -14.26
N ALA A 41 7.42 11.64 -13.42
CA ALA A 41 6.53 10.93 -12.51
C ALA A 41 5.52 10.06 -13.27
N GLU A 42 4.91 10.56 -14.35
CA GLU A 42 4.00 9.80 -15.20
C GLU A 42 4.66 8.56 -15.80
N ARG A 43 5.90 8.68 -16.30
CA ARG A 43 6.67 7.53 -16.82
C ARG A 43 6.95 6.47 -15.76
N LEU A 44 7.22 6.89 -14.51
CA LEU A 44 7.42 5.95 -13.40
C LEU A 44 6.10 5.26 -13.02
N LEU A 45 4.99 6.00 -12.99
CA LEU A 45 3.67 5.44 -12.72
C LEU A 45 3.19 4.41 -13.76
N GLU A 46 3.65 4.54 -15.01
CA GLU A 46 3.37 3.57 -16.08
C GLU A 46 4.22 2.29 -15.97
N ARG A 47 5.45 2.39 -15.45
CA ARG A 47 6.42 1.29 -15.41
C ARG A 47 6.33 0.46 -14.14
N GLU A 48 6.05 1.10 -13.03
CA GLU A 48 6.03 0.45 -11.72
C GLU A 48 4.61 -0.03 -11.37
N PRO A 49 4.47 -1.19 -10.73
CA PRO A 49 3.17 -1.80 -10.47
C PRO A 49 2.32 -1.03 -9.46
N GLY A 50 2.87 -0.03 -8.77
CA GLY A 50 2.18 0.84 -7.82
C GLY A 50 3.13 1.46 -6.81
N PHE A 51 2.66 2.51 -6.17
CA PHE A 51 3.35 3.21 -5.09
C PHE A 51 2.51 3.18 -3.83
N ASP A 52 3.19 3.01 -2.68
CA ASP A 52 2.57 3.00 -1.36
C ASP A 52 2.29 4.42 -0.84
N ALA A 53 3.05 5.40 -1.31
CA ALA A 53 2.78 6.82 -1.10
C ALA A 53 3.50 7.69 -2.16
N ILE A 54 3.05 8.94 -2.29
CA ILE A 54 3.67 9.96 -3.14
C ILE A 54 3.98 11.20 -2.30
N LEU A 55 5.22 11.67 -2.36
CA LEU A 55 5.66 12.99 -1.92
C LEU A 55 5.73 13.87 -3.17
N LEU A 56 4.96 14.95 -3.22
CA LEU A 56 4.75 15.71 -4.44
C LEU A 56 4.92 17.21 -4.20
N ASP A 57 5.88 17.82 -4.88
CA ASP A 57 6.00 19.27 -4.86
C ASP A 57 4.82 19.93 -5.58
N VAL A 58 4.39 21.05 -5.04
CA VAL A 58 3.37 21.90 -5.66
C VAL A 58 3.90 22.59 -6.90
N SER A 59 5.14 23.10 -6.85
CA SER A 59 5.73 23.91 -7.90
C SER A 59 6.71 23.07 -8.73
N LEU A 60 6.26 22.56 -9.86
CA LEU A 60 7.09 21.76 -10.77
C LEU A 60 7.34 22.53 -12.08
N PRO A 61 8.44 22.26 -12.79
CA PRO A 61 8.83 23.01 -14.00
C PRO A 61 7.84 22.86 -15.15
N ASP A 62 7.07 21.80 -15.16
CA ASP A 62 6.13 21.43 -16.23
C ASP A 62 4.66 21.48 -15.77
N GLY A 63 4.36 22.02 -14.57
CA GLY A 63 2.98 22.23 -14.14
C GLY A 63 2.77 22.32 -12.64
N ASP A 64 1.51 22.42 -12.24
CA ASP A 64 1.10 22.47 -10.84
C ASP A 64 0.89 21.05 -10.28
N GLY A 65 1.63 20.69 -9.23
CA GLY A 65 1.53 19.39 -8.57
C GLY A 65 0.13 19.09 -8.03
N ARG A 66 -0.66 20.11 -7.65
CA ARG A 66 -2.04 19.96 -7.20
C ARG A 66 -2.95 19.47 -8.32
N GLU A 67 -2.80 20.06 -9.51
CA GLU A 67 -3.55 19.60 -10.69
C GLU A 67 -3.13 18.19 -11.10
N PHE A 68 -1.84 17.87 -10.97
CA PHE A 68 -1.34 16.52 -11.19
C PHE A 68 -1.95 15.54 -10.20
N CYS A 69 -1.99 15.85 -8.90
CA CYS A 69 -2.67 15.05 -7.90
C CYS A 69 -4.13 14.77 -8.28
N LEU A 70 -4.87 15.80 -8.68
CA LEU A 70 -6.27 15.64 -9.11
C LEU A 70 -6.40 14.69 -10.32
N ARG A 71 -5.50 14.79 -11.31
CA ARG A 71 -5.48 13.86 -12.46
C ARG A 71 -5.22 12.42 -11.99
N LEU A 72 -4.27 12.21 -11.10
CA LEU A 72 -3.98 10.90 -10.51
C LEU A 72 -5.19 10.33 -9.78
N ARG A 73 -5.90 11.12 -8.98
CA ARG A 73 -7.14 10.70 -8.31
C ARG A 73 -8.24 10.30 -9.30
N ARG A 74 -8.41 11.07 -10.36
CA ARG A 74 -9.37 10.74 -11.43
C ARG A 74 -8.98 9.48 -12.19
N ALA A 75 -7.69 9.22 -12.35
CA ALA A 75 -7.16 7.98 -12.92
C ALA A 75 -7.26 6.77 -11.98
N GLY A 76 -7.74 6.96 -10.73
CA GLY A 76 -7.95 5.87 -9.77
C GLY A 76 -6.83 5.65 -8.77
N LEU A 77 -5.81 6.52 -8.72
CA LEU A 77 -4.78 6.44 -7.68
C LEU A 77 -5.39 6.59 -6.29
N ARG A 78 -5.15 5.62 -5.42
CA ARG A 78 -5.65 5.58 -4.03
C ARG A 78 -4.55 5.81 -2.99
N ALA A 79 -3.29 5.57 -3.36
CA ALA A 79 -2.15 5.78 -2.46
C ALA A 79 -2.15 7.20 -1.86
N PRO A 80 -1.71 7.38 -0.60
CA PRO A 80 -1.63 8.70 0.02
C PRO A 80 -0.65 9.60 -0.75
N VAL A 81 -1.08 10.85 -0.96
CA VAL A 81 -0.28 11.93 -1.54
C VAL A 81 -0.07 13.00 -0.48
N ILE A 82 1.19 13.28 -0.17
CA ILE A 82 1.60 14.38 0.71
C ILE A 82 2.21 15.46 -0.17
N MET A 83 1.60 16.63 -0.14
CA MET A 83 2.09 17.78 -0.90
C MET A 83 3.24 18.47 -0.13
N LEU A 84 4.32 18.76 -0.84
CA LEU A 84 5.42 19.60 -0.34
C LEU A 84 5.21 21.02 -0.91
N THR A 85 5.16 22.04 -0.07
CA THR A 85 4.77 23.40 -0.50
C THR A 85 5.68 24.45 0.10
N GLY A 86 5.89 25.58 -0.61
CA GLY A 86 6.56 26.76 -0.06
C GLY A 86 5.70 27.49 0.97
N LEU A 87 6.33 28.38 1.75
CA LEU A 87 5.71 29.12 2.88
C LEU A 87 4.54 30.03 2.49
N ASP A 88 4.42 30.43 1.22
CA ASP A 88 3.42 31.42 0.78
C ASP A 88 2.02 30.83 0.51
N ALA A 89 1.81 29.56 0.83
CA ALA A 89 0.65 28.79 0.40
C ALA A 89 -0.43 28.58 1.49
N GLU A 90 -0.47 29.38 2.58
CA GLU A 90 -1.52 29.22 3.60
C GLU A 90 -2.95 29.39 3.03
N SER A 91 -3.15 30.28 2.05
CA SER A 91 -4.43 30.41 1.34
C SER A 91 -4.74 29.24 0.40
N ASP A 92 -3.72 28.51 -0.06
CA ASP A 92 -3.83 27.42 -1.00
C ASP A 92 -4.03 26.06 -0.31
N ILE A 93 -3.70 25.93 0.97
CA ILE A 93 -3.86 24.69 1.75
C ILE A 93 -5.34 24.29 1.81
N VAL A 94 -6.25 25.23 2.05
CA VAL A 94 -7.70 24.95 2.11
C VAL A 94 -8.23 24.45 0.75
N ARG A 95 -7.78 25.09 -0.35
CA ARG A 95 -8.14 24.67 -1.73
C ARG A 95 -7.52 23.31 -2.11
N GLY A 96 -6.36 23.00 -1.55
CA GLY A 96 -5.62 21.81 -1.94
C GLY A 96 -6.20 20.50 -1.38
N PHE A 97 -6.86 20.50 -0.22
CA PHE A 97 -7.55 19.33 0.30
C PHE A 97 -8.72 18.91 -0.61
N ASP A 98 -9.39 19.86 -1.25
CA ASP A 98 -10.46 19.60 -2.24
C ASP A 98 -9.92 18.93 -3.52
N LEU A 99 -8.60 18.96 -3.77
CA LEU A 99 -7.94 18.35 -4.92
C LEU A 99 -7.41 16.94 -4.66
N GLY A 100 -7.71 16.35 -3.49
CA GLY A 100 -7.47 14.94 -3.19
C GLY A 100 -6.11 14.61 -2.58
N ALA A 101 -5.33 15.60 -2.13
CA ALA A 101 -4.16 15.36 -1.29
C ALA A 101 -4.56 14.88 0.12
N ASN A 102 -3.69 14.08 0.75
CA ASN A 102 -3.92 13.58 2.10
C ASN A 102 -3.32 14.49 3.18
N ASP A 103 -2.26 15.22 2.84
CA ASP A 103 -1.58 16.14 3.76
C ASP A 103 -0.75 17.18 2.98
N TYR A 104 -0.36 18.23 3.71
CA TYR A 104 0.49 19.33 3.24
C TYR A 104 1.62 19.55 4.22
N VAL A 105 2.86 19.62 3.73
CA VAL A 105 4.06 19.90 4.53
C VAL A 105 4.78 21.10 3.92
N ALA A 106 4.86 22.19 4.69
CA ALA A 106 5.51 23.42 4.25
C ALA A 106 7.04 23.28 4.26
N LYS A 107 7.70 23.73 3.21
CA LYS A 107 9.15 23.87 3.12
C LYS A 107 9.59 25.20 3.80
N PRO A 108 10.65 25.22 4.63
CA PRO A 108 11.49 24.09 5.04
C PRO A 108 10.85 23.24 6.15
N PHE A 109 10.94 21.95 6.05
CA PHE A 109 10.39 20.99 7.01
C PHE A 109 11.49 20.20 7.74
N ARG A 110 11.12 19.61 8.87
CA ARG A 110 11.99 18.64 9.57
C ARG A 110 11.73 17.26 9.01
N LEU A 111 12.80 16.53 8.65
CA LEU A 111 12.69 15.17 8.12
C LEU A 111 11.87 14.26 9.05
N ALA A 112 12.12 14.29 10.35
CA ALA A 112 11.38 13.48 11.32
C ALA A 112 9.87 13.75 11.31
N GLU A 113 9.44 14.98 11.06
CA GLU A 113 8.04 15.33 10.91
C GLU A 113 7.46 14.74 9.62
N LEU A 114 8.14 14.91 8.48
CA LEU A 114 7.71 14.35 7.22
C LEU A 114 7.56 12.83 7.29
N LEU A 115 8.55 12.12 7.87
CA LEU A 115 8.50 10.68 8.07
C LEU A 115 7.33 10.24 8.98
N ALA A 116 7.09 10.97 10.07
CA ALA A 116 5.99 10.66 10.97
C ALA A 116 4.63 10.79 10.27
N ARG A 117 4.42 11.84 9.46
CA ARG A 117 3.22 12.08 8.66
C ARG A 117 3.06 11.02 7.57
N LEU A 118 4.13 10.73 6.82
CA LEU A 118 4.15 9.70 5.79
C LEU A 118 3.71 8.35 6.36
N ARG A 119 4.34 7.89 7.44
CA ARG A 119 3.98 6.64 8.11
C ARG A 119 2.54 6.64 8.66
N ALA A 120 2.06 7.78 9.17
CA ALA A 120 0.70 7.90 9.67
C ALA A 120 -0.33 7.73 8.53
N HIS A 121 -0.13 8.42 7.40
CA HIS A 121 -1.01 8.33 6.24
C HIS A 121 -0.97 6.93 5.59
N MET A 122 0.20 6.33 5.47
CA MET A 122 0.34 4.96 4.95
C MET A 122 -0.37 3.93 5.84
N ARG A 123 -0.23 4.03 7.18
CA ARG A 123 -0.97 3.16 8.12
C ARG A 123 -2.48 3.38 8.03
N SER A 124 -2.93 4.62 7.96
CA SER A 124 -4.35 4.96 7.81
C SER A 124 -4.89 4.39 6.51
N PHE A 125 -4.17 4.56 5.41
CA PHE A 125 -4.53 4.01 4.11
C PHE A 125 -4.57 2.48 4.12
N ALA A 126 -3.53 1.82 4.64
CA ALA A 126 -3.51 0.35 4.79
C ALA A 126 -4.66 -0.19 5.66
N SER A 127 -5.21 0.62 6.56
CA SER A 127 -6.40 0.26 7.34
C SER A 127 -7.72 0.61 6.65
N SER A 128 -7.70 1.45 5.61
CA SER A 128 -8.91 1.87 4.89
C SER A 128 -9.48 0.76 4.01
N GLU A 129 -10.71 0.95 3.57
CA GLU A 129 -11.36 0.08 2.59
C GLU A 129 -10.90 0.38 1.15
N ASP A 130 -10.32 1.55 0.94
CA ASP A 130 -9.76 1.99 -0.35
C ASP A 130 -8.35 1.45 -0.63
N ALA A 131 -7.72 0.78 0.35
CA ALA A 131 -6.40 0.18 0.17
C ALA A 131 -6.41 -0.85 -0.96
N VAL A 132 -5.33 -0.85 -1.74
CA VAL A 132 -5.08 -1.87 -2.76
C VAL A 132 -3.78 -2.56 -2.40
N PHE A 133 -3.82 -3.88 -2.23
CA PHE A 133 -2.66 -4.68 -1.85
C PHE A 133 -2.28 -5.62 -2.97
N ARG A 134 -0.99 -5.86 -3.15
CA ARG A 134 -0.51 -6.89 -4.06
C ARG A 134 -0.41 -8.24 -3.35
N ILE A 135 -0.93 -9.29 -3.96
CA ILE A 135 -0.82 -10.69 -3.50
C ILE A 135 -0.47 -11.55 -4.70
N GLY A 136 0.81 -11.86 -4.86
CA GLY A 136 1.31 -12.56 -6.04
C GLY A 136 0.95 -11.81 -7.33
N PRO A 137 0.25 -12.46 -8.27
CA PRO A 137 -0.20 -11.84 -9.51
C PRO A 137 -1.45 -10.97 -9.35
N TYR A 138 -2.02 -10.87 -8.15
CA TYR A 138 -3.29 -10.22 -7.92
C TYR A 138 -3.13 -8.88 -7.21
N SER A 139 -4.01 -7.94 -7.58
CA SER A 139 -4.34 -6.71 -6.87
C SER A 139 -5.58 -6.98 -6.00
N PHE A 140 -5.44 -6.90 -4.68
CA PHE A 140 -6.52 -7.11 -3.71
C PHE A 140 -7.12 -5.80 -3.24
N GLN A 141 -8.43 -5.66 -3.40
CA GLN A 141 -9.22 -4.50 -2.97
C GLN A 141 -10.17 -4.95 -1.85
N PRO A 142 -9.84 -4.73 -0.56
CA PRO A 142 -10.63 -5.19 0.58
C PRO A 142 -12.07 -4.69 0.56
N GLY A 143 -12.28 -3.38 0.33
CA GLY A 143 -13.61 -2.78 0.30
C GLY A 143 -14.51 -3.35 -0.79
N ALA A 144 -13.96 -3.64 -1.96
CA ALA A 144 -14.67 -4.31 -3.05
C ALA A 144 -14.75 -5.83 -2.89
N LYS A 145 -14.01 -6.42 -1.94
CA LYS A 145 -13.84 -7.87 -1.74
C LYS A 145 -13.43 -8.56 -3.04
N LEU A 146 -12.48 -7.97 -3.72
CA LEU A 146 -12.09 -8.34 -5.08
C LEU A 146 -10.59 -8.56 -5.19
N LEU A 147 -10.22 -9.65 -5.85
CA LEU A 147 -8.88 -9.86 -6.40
C LEU A 147 -8.96 -9.71 -7.92
N GLN A 148 -8.05 -8.95 -8.49
CA GLN A 148 -7.92 -8.74 -9.92
C GLN A 148 -6.50 -9.05 -10.36
N ASP A 149 -6.33 -9.81 -11.43
CA ASP A 149 -5.00 -10.09 -11.96
C ASP A 149 -4.37 -8.85 -12.62
N SER A 150 -3.07 -8.88 -12.84
CA SER A 150 -2.31 -7.76 -13.42
C SER A 150 -2.75 -7.40 -14.84
N SER A 151 -3.39 -8.33 -15.57
CA SER A 151 -3.95 -8.09 -16.90
C SER A 151 -5.36 -7.49 -16.87
N GLY A 152 -6.00 -7.45 -15.70
CA GLY A 152 -7.40 -7.01 -15.56
C GLY A 152 -8.44 -8.01 -16.07
N SER A 153 -8.01 -9.15 -16.64
CA SER A 153 -8.88 -10.12 -17.27
C SER A 153 -9.58 -11.05 -16.29
N LYS A 154 -8.91 -11.39 -15.20
CA LYS A 154 -9.44 -12.30 -14.18
C LYS A 154 -9.85 -11.51 -12.93
N ARG A 155 -11.13 -11.63 -12.56
CA ARG A 155 -11.70 -11.05 -11.34
C ARG A 155 -12.24 -12.15 -10.45
N ILE A 156 -11.78 -12.21 -9.21
CA ILE A 156 -12.15 -13.22 -8.22
C ILE A 156 -12.84 -12.52 -7.05
N ARG A 157 -14.12 -12.82 -6.84
CA ARG A 157 -14.85 -12.32 -5.69
C ARG A 157 -14.52 -13.12 -4.43
N LEU A 158 -14.31 -12.39 -3.35
CA LEU A 158 -14.10 -12.94 -2.01
C LEU A 158 -15.37 -12.78 -1.17
N THR A 159 -15.56 -13.72 -0.26
CA THR A 159 -16.55 -13.55 0.81
C THR A 159 -16.02 -12.54 1.85
N GLU A 160 -16.91 -12.03 2.71
CA GLU A 160 -16.57 -11.14 3.83
C GLU A 160 -15.41 -11.70 4.66
N LYS A 161 -15.52 -12.98 5.04
CA LYS A 161 -14.52 -13.64 5.89
C LYS A 161 -13.19 -13.87 5.17
N GLU A 162 -13.21 -14.22 3.90
CA GLU A 162 -12.00 -14.37 3.08
C GLU A 162 -11.26 -13.02 2.94
N ALA A 163 -11.99 -11.95 2.67
CA ALA A 163 -11.39 -10.61 2.59
C ALA A 163 -10.83 -10.15 3.93
N ALA A 164 -11.56 -10.40 5.04
CA ALA A 164 -11.09 -10.07 6.38
C ALA A 164 -9.83 -10.84 6.78
N ILE A 165 -9.73 -12.14 6.43
CA ILE A 165 -8.53 -12.95 6.65
C ILE A 165 -7.33 -12.33 5.91
N LEU A 166 -7.46 -12.06 4.61
CA LEU A 166 -6.37 -11.48 3.83
C LEU A 166 -5.96 -10.11 4.38
N LYS A 167 -6.92 -9.25 4.68
CA LYS A 167 -6.66 -7.91 5.25
C LYS A 167 -5.91 -8.01 6.58
N PHE A 168 -6.25 -8.96 7.44
CA PHE A 168 -5.57 -9.16 8.72
C PHE A 168 -4.15 -9.68 8.53
N LEU A 169 -3.95 -10.68 7.66
CA LEU A 169 -2.63 -11.25 7.40
C LEU A 169 -1.67 -10.26 6.73
N ILE A 170 -2.18 -9.41 5.83
CA ILE A 170 -1.39 -8.31 5.23
C ILE A 170 -0.88 -7.36 6.32
N ARG A 171 -1.75 -6.97 7.27
CA ARG A 171 -1.36 -6.09 8.39
C ARG A 171 -0.36 -6.73 9.35
N ALA A 172 -0.44 -8.05 9.54
CA ALA A 172 0.50 -8.81 10.35
C ALA A 172 1.89 -8.91 9.70
N GLY A 173 1.97 -8.67 8.38
CA GLY A 173 3.21 -8.69 7.61
C GLY A 173 3.84 -10.09 7.57
N THR A 174 5.14 -10.17 7.84
CA THR A 174 5.90 -11.42 7.76
C THR A 174 5.76 -12.34 8.99
N ARG A 175 5.01 -11.92 10.02
CA ARG A 175 4.83 -12.72 11.25
C ARG A 175 3.71 -13.72 11.08
N PRO A 176 3.92 -15.01 11.41
CA PRO A 176 2.83 -15.98 11.46
C PRO A 176 1.79 -15.57 12.50
N VAL A 177 0.53 -15.62 12.12
CA VAL A 177 -0.62 -15.30 12.99
C VAL A 177 -1.18 -16.61 13.54
N PRO A 178 -1.19 -16.82 14.87
CA PRO A 178 -1.80 -18.00 15.48
C PRO A 178 -3.26 -18.17 15.08
N ARG A 179 -3.71 -19.42 14.85
CA ARG A 179 -5.09 -19.74 14.44
C ARG A 179 -6.15 -19.08 15.32
N GLN A 180 -5.94 -19.11 16.65
CA GLN A 180 -6.90 -18.56 17.60
C GLN A 180 -7.00 -17.03 17.49
N VAL A 181 -5.88 -16.35 17.25
CA VAL A 181 -5.85 -14.90 17.04
C VAL A 181 -6.64 -14.55 15.79
N LEU A 182 -6.35 -15.22 14.67
CA LEU A 182 -7.04 -14.97 13.40
C LEU A 182 -8.55 -15.28 13.49
N LEU A 183 -8.92 -16.33 14.23
CA LEU A 183 -10.31 -16.67 14.48
C LEU A 183 -11.04 -15.58 15.27
N ASN A 184 -10.44 -15.10 16.36
CA ASN A 184 -11.03 -14.05 17.20
C ASN A 184 -11.17 -12.73 16.45
N GLU A 185 -10.17 -12.34 15.68
CA GLU A 185 -10.16 -11.08 14.92
C GLU A 185 -11.19 -11.08 13.78
N VAL A 186 -11.36 -12.22 13.10
CA VAL A 186 -12.24 -12.30 11.93
C VAL A 186 -13.69 -12.63 12.31
N TRP A 187 -13.91 -13.42 13.37
CA TRP A 187 -15.29 -13.83 13.79
C TRP A 187 -15.75 -13.22 15.12
N GLY A 188 -14.86 -12.52 15.83
CA GLY A 188 -15.14 -12.05 17.18
C GLY A 188 -15.11 -13.19 18.21
N TYR A 189 -15.43 -12.87 19.45
CA TYR A 189 -15.51 -13.84 20.54
C TYR A 189 -16.79 -14.72 20.44
N ASN A 190 -17.05 -15.31 19.31
CA ASN A 190 -18.22 -16.14 19.09
C ASN A 190 -17.90 -17.60 19.44
N ALA A 191 -18.38 -18.08 20.59
CA ALA A 191 -18.06 -19.40 21.13
C ALA A 191 -18.52 -20.58 20.24
N GLY A 192 -19.27 -20.32 19.17
CA GLY A 192 -19.74 -21.34 18.22
C GLY A 192 -18.81 -21.54 17.01
N VAL A 193 -17.76 -20.73 16.84
CA VAL A 193 -16.87 -20.81 15.66
C VAL A 193 -15.59 -21.55 16.05
N THR A 194 -15.34 -22.66 15.37
CA THR A 194 -14.16 -23.53 15.64
C THR A 194 -13.03 -23.27 14.67
N THR A 195 -11.82 -23.75 15.00
CA THR A 195 -10.66 -23.72 14.10
C THR A 195 -10.93 -24.38 12.76
N HIS A 196 -11.82 -25.38 12.71
CA HIS A 196 -12.24 -26.05 11.48
C HIS A 196 -12.94 -25.09 10.49
N THR A 197 -13.69 -24.10 11.01
CA THR A 197 -14.28 -23.05 10.17
C THR A 197 -13.20 -22.19 9.51
N LEU A 198 -12.17 -21.80 10.26
CA LEU A 198 -11.03 -21.06 9.73
C LEU A 198 -10.29 -21.88 8.65
N GLU A 199 -10.01 -23.15 8.90
CA GLU A 199 -9.35 -24.06 7.96
C GLU A 199 -10.10 -24.17 6.65
N THR A 200 -11.43 -24.23 6.71
CA THR A 200 -12.28 -24.25 5.51
C THR A 200 -12.12 -22.96 4.68
N HIS A 201 -12.06 -21.80 5.32
CA HIS A 201 -11.85 -20.52 4.61
C HIS A 201 -10.43 -20.40 4.05
N ILE A 202 -9.41 -20.87 4.77
CA ILE A 202 -8.04 -20.93 4.30
C ILE A 202 -7.94 -21.83 3.06
N TYR A 203 -8.56 -23.00 3.10
CA TYR A 203 -8.60 -23.91 1.95
C TYR A 203 -9.24 -23.24 0.71
N ARG A 204 -10.39 -22.58 0.90
CA ARG A 204 -11.07 -21.85 -0.19
C ARG A 204 -10.25 -20.70 -0.72
N LEU A 205 -9.55 -19.96 0.16
CA LEU A 205 -8.62 -18.90 -0.26
C LEU A 205 -7.50 -19.46 -1.12
N ARG A 206 -6.86 -20.55 -0.71
CA ARG A 206 -5.81 -21.21 -1.50
C ARG A 206 -6.30 -21.61 -2.88
N GLN A 207 -7.50 -22.17 -2.98
CA GLN A 207 -8.13 -22.49 -4.28
C GLN A 207 -8.30 -21.27 -5.19
N LYS A 208 -8.37 -20.07 -4.62
CA LYS A 208 -8.57 -18.81 -5.36
C LYS A 208 -7.28 -18.12 -5.75
N ILE A 209 -6.27 -18.15 -4.86
CA ILE A 209 -5.07 -17.31 -5.01
C ILE A 209 -3.81 -18.09 -5.39
N GLU A 210 -3.72 -19.39 -5.05
CA GLU A 210 -2.54 -20.20 -5.34
C GLU A 210 -2.59 -20.74 -6.77
N PRO A 211 -1.45 -20.80 -7.48
CA PRO A 211 -1.34 -21.51 -8.74
C PRO A 211 -1.60 -23.02 -8.57
N ASP A 212 -1.07 -23.60 -7.50
CA ASP A 212 -1.32 -24.97 -7.06
C ASP A 212 -1.72 -24.97 -5.57
N PRO A 213 -2.99 -25.21 -5.23
CA PRO A 213 -3.48 -25.19 -3.86
C PRO A 213 -2.82 -26.22 -2.92
N THR A 214 -2.19 -27.27 -3.49
CA THR A 214 -1.47 -28.29 -2.72
C THR A 214 -0.07 -27.86 -2.34
N GLN A 215 0.48 -26.87 -3.06
CA GLN A 215 1.80 -26.26 -2.81
C GLN A 215 1.63 -24.77 -2.54
N SER A 216 1.18 -24.44 -1.34
CA SER A 216 0.93 -23.04 -0.96
C SER A 216 2.22 -22.24 -0.96
N ARG A 217 2.24 -21.12 -1.70
CA ARG A 217 3.35 -20.16 -1.77
C ARG A 217 2.98 -18.78 -1.25
N LEU A 218 1.73 -18.40 -1.44
CA LEU A 218 1.21 -17.11 -0.99
C LEU A 218 0.63 -17.18 0.42
N LEU A 219 -0.17 -18.21 0.72
CA LEU A 219 -0.82 -18.39 2.02
C LEU A 219 -0.25 -19.60 2.74
N LEU A 220 0.77 -19.35 3.55
CA LEU A 220 1.57 -20.37 4.23
C LEU A 220 0.94 -20.82 5.54
N THR A 221 1.26 -22.06 5.94
CA THR A 221 1.02 -22.57 7.31
C THR A 221 2.37 -22.67 8.00
N GLU A 222 2.58 -21.90 9.06
CA GLU A 222 3.84 -21.85 9.82
C GLU A 222 3.52 -21.71 11.30
N ASP A 223 4.32 -22.33 12.16
CA ASP A 223 4.28 -22.20 13.63
C ASP A 223 2.88 -22.33 14.25
N GLY A 224 2.07 -23.23 13.70
CA GLY A 224 0.70 -23.45 14.19
C GLY A 224 -0.30 -22.36 13.78
N GLY A 225 0.10 -21.43 12.90
CA GLY A 225 -0.70 -20.33 12.39
C GLY A 225 -0.67 -20.20 10.87
N TYR A 226 -0.96 -19.00 10.40
CA TYR A 226 -0.95 -18.65 8.98
C TYR A 226 -0.18 -17.36 8.75
N ARG A 227 0.52 -17.29 7.61
CA ARG A 227 1.22 -16.10 7.14
C ARG A 227 0.91 -15.89 5.64
N LEU A 228 0.76 -14.65 5.26
CA LEU A 228 0.72 -14.28 3.85
C LEU A 228 2.12 -13.89 3.38
N ASP A 229 2.55 -14.47 2.27
CA ASP A 229 3.74 -14.07 1.53
C ASP A 229 3.30 -13.45 0.21
N PRO A 230 3.19 -12.11 0.12
CA PRO A 230 2.67 -11.45 -1.07
C PRO A 230 3.51 -11.69 -2.33
N GLU A 231 4.79 -12.03 -2.18
CA GLU A 231 5.70 -12.26 -3.30
C GLU A 231 5.78 -13.74 -3.72
N GLY A 232 5.28 -14.64 -2.88
CA GLY A 232 5.34 -16.08 -3.14
C GLY A 232 6.76 -16.64 -3.17
N CYS A 233 7.72 -15.98 -2.50
CA CYS A 233 9.13 -16.33 -2.51
C CYS A 233 9.52 -17.41 -1.49
N ALA A 234 8.60 -17.89 -0.67
CA ALA A 234 8.85 -18.97 0.29
C ALA A 234 9.19 -20.26 -0.44
N GLY A 235 10.46 -20.54 -0.62
CA GLY A 235 10.96 -21.76 -1.27
C GLY A 235 12.29 -21.65 -1.97
N ARG A 236 13.11 -20.64 -1.66
CA ARG A 236 14.54 -20.65 -1.96
C ARG A 236 15.30 -20.80 -0.65
N GLY A 237 15.37 -22.02 -0.18
CA GLY A 237 16.28 -22.53 0.81
C GLY A 237 16.89 -23.79 0.28
#